data_c9243b8671569a90f01fb21ac3249be8
#
_entry.id   c9243b8671569a90f01fb21ac3249be8
#
_cell.length_a   1.000
_cell.length_b   1.000
_cell.length_c   1.000
_cell.angle_alpha   90.00
_cell.angle_beta   90.00
_cell.angle_gamma   90.00
#
_symmetry.space_group_name_H-M   'P 1'
#
loop_
_entity.id
_entity.type
_entity.pdbx_description
1 polymer ?
#
loop_
_entity_poly.entity_id
_entity_poly.type
_entity_poly.pdbx_seq_one_letter_code
_entity_poly.pdbx_strand_id
1 'polypeptide(L)'
;MASTCLHYGQQSFEGLKAFRGKDGKVRIFRPEENAARMQHTSRGILMPELPTERFLEALDMVLRLNKDFIPPYESGASLYIRPLMIGLGKQVGVSPASEYMFLMFVTPVGAYFKSGFRPSPMAIMRGYDRAAPLGTGQYKVGGNYVASLRSGVLAHEMGYSAVIYLDAKEKLYIDECGPANFFGIRGKSY
;
A
#
# COMPACT_ATOMS: atom_id res chain seq x y z
N MET A 1 9.03 23.36 -3.11
CA MET A 1 9.69 22.57 -2.05
C MET A 1 9.01 22.67 -0.69
N ALA A 2 8.45 23.80 -0.31
CA ALA A 2 7.62 23.90 0.89
C ALA A 2 6.28 23.21 0.64
N SER A 3 6.07 22.04 1.21
CA SER A 3 4.79 21.31 1.17
C SER A 3 4.68 20.35 2.34
N THR A 4 3.48 20.16 2.83
CA THR A 4 3.17 19.27 3.95
C THR A 4 3.53 17.82 3.66
N CYS A 5 3.42 17.40 2.40
CA CYS A 5 3.83 16.06 1.98
C CYS A 5 5.33 15.83 2.20
N LEU A 6 6.19 16.77 1.81
CA LEU A 6 7.64 16.62 1.90
C LEU A 6 8.17 16.76 3.34
N HIS A 7 7.59 17.65 4.14
CA HIS A 7 8.09 17.93 5.49
C HIS A 7 7.45 17.07 6.57
N TYR A 8 6.18 16.71 6.41
CA TYR A 8 5.39 16.04 7.46
C TYR A 8 4.66 14.80 6.96
N GLY A 9 4.92 14.36 5.72
CA GLY A 9 4.37 13.12 5.19
C GLY A 9 2.86 13.10 5.00
N GLN A 10 2.20 14.28 4.85
CA GLN A 10 0.76 14.34 4.58
C GLN A 10 0.47 13.85 3.16
N GLN A 11 0.39 12.54 3.02
CA GLN A 11 0.08 11.84 1.79
C GLN A 11 -0.60 10.51 2.07
N SER A 12 -1.50 10.10 1.18
CA SER A 12 -2.13 8.79 1.18
C SER A 12 -1.89 8.09 -0.15
N PHE A 13 -1.81 6.77 -0.13
CA PHE A 13 -1.64 6.01 -1.37
C PHE A 13 -2.46 4.73 -1.35
N GLU A 14 -2.71 4.20 -2.53
CA GLU A 14 -3.33 2.91 -2.72
C GLU A 14 -2.49 2.01 -3.63
N GLY A 15 -2.84 0.75 -3.69
CA GLY A 15 -2.21 -0.21 -4.58
C GLY A 15 -3.21 -1.25 -5.02
N LEU A 16 -3.40 -1.38 -6.32
CA LEU A 16 -4.24 -2.39 -6.93
C LEU A 16 -3.57 -2.90 -8.20
N LYS A 17 -4.10 -3.98 -8.77
CA LYS A 17 -3.52 -4.63 -9.94
C LYS A 17 -4.57 -4.86 -11.00
N ALA A 18 -4.18 -4.62 -12.27
CA ALA A 18 -4.95 -5.03 -13.43
C ALA A 18 -4.33 -6.30 -14.03
N PHE A 19 -5.16 -7.27 -14.33
CA PHE A 19 -4.77 -8.57 -14.89
C PHE A 19 -5.43 -8.77 -16.25
N ARG A 20 -4.67 -9.31 -17.21
CA ARG A 20 -5.23 -9.79 -18.46
C ARG A 20 -5.68 -11.23 -18.29
N GLY A 21 -6.97 -11.49 -18.54
CA GLY A 21 -7.51 -12.85 -18.53
C GLY A 21 -7.17 -13.64 -19.78
N LYS A 22 -7.40 -14.95 -19.77
CA LYS A 22 -7.27 -15.84 -20.95
C LYS A 22 -8.11 -15.39 -22.15
N ASP A 23 -9.23 -14.73 -21.89
CA ASP A 23 -10.14 -14.15 -22.89
C ASP A 23 -9.70 -12.77 -23.38
N GLY A 24 -8.50 -12.32 -23.03
CA GLY A 24 -7.94 -11.02 -23.37
C GLY A 24 -8.52 -9.83 -22.59
N LYS A 25 -9.59 -10.03 -21.80
CA LYS A 25 -10.20 -8.94 -21.03
C LYS A 25 -9.34 -8.55 -19.84
N VAL A 26 -9.31 -7.26 -19.56
CA VAL A 26 -8.64 -6.70 -18.38
C VAL A 26 -9.61 -6.70 -17.21
N ARG A 27 -9.11 -7.13 -16.04
CA ARG A 27 -9.89 -7.21 -14.80
C ARG A 27 -9.13 -6.60 -13.65
N ILE A 28 -9.86 -5.92 -12.76
CA ILE A 28 -9.39 -5.42 -11.46
C ILE A 28 -10.32 -5.97 -10.40
N PHE A 29 -9.78 -6.36 -9.27
CA PHE A 29 -10.57 -6.88 -8.18
C PHE A 29 -11.00 -5.77 -7.23
N ARG A 30 -12.32 -5.53 -7.14
CA ARG A 30 -12.99 -4.63 -6.19
C ARG A 30 -12.31 -3.25 -6.02
N PRO A 31 -12.12 -2.46 -7.10
CA PRO A 31 -11.43 -1.17 -7.03
C PRO A 31 -12.17 -0.13 -6.17
N GLU A 32 -13.48 -0.25 -5.99
CA GLU A 32 -14.30 0.56 -5.10
C GLU A 32 -13.85 0.48 -3.63
N GLU A 33 -13.35 -0.66 -3.19
CA GLU A 33 -12.81 -0.83 -1.83
C GLU A 33 -11.48 -0.07 -1.64
N ASN A 34 -10.68 0.04 -2.70
CA ASN A 34 -9.49 0.88 -2.68
C ASN A 34 -9.87 2.36 -2.59
N ALA A 35 -10.90 2.80 -3.32
CA ALA A 35 -11.42 4.16 -3.20
C ALA A 35 -11.91 4.45 -1.78
N ALA A 36 -12.72 3.56 -1.20
CA ALA A 36 -13.25 3.69 0.16
C ALA A 36 -12.12 3.73 1.21
N ARG A 37 -11.07 2.90 1.07
CA ARG A 37 -9.92 2.93 1.97
C ARG A 37 -9.09 4.21 1.82
N MET A 38 -8.96 4.75 0.61
CA MET A 38 -8.32 6.04 0.38
C MET A 38 -9.08 7.18 1.05
N GLN A 39 -10.42 7.17 1.00
CA GLN A 39 -11.28 8.12 1.71
C GLN A 39 -11.10 8.00 3.23
N HIS A 40 -11.12 6.77 3.78
CA HIS A 40 -10.85 6.53 5.20
C HIS A 40 -9.50 7.10 5.62
N THR A 41 -8.45 6.84 4.85
CA THR A 41 -7.11 7.38 5.09
C THR A 41 -7.12 8.91 5.03
N SER A 42 -7.74 9.50 4.03
CA SER A 42 -7.82 10.95 3.84
C SER A 42 -8.47 11.64 5.03
N ARG A 43 -9.61 11.11 5.54
CA ARG A 43 -10.24 11.61 6.78
C ARG A 43 -9.29 11.60 7.96
N GLY A 44 -8.55 10.49 8.14
CA GLY A 44 -7.65 10.31 9.28
C GLY A 44 -6.46 11.26 9.32
N ILE A 45 -6.03 11.78 8.17
CA ILE A 45 -4.89 12.70 8.04
C ILE A 45 -5.29 14.09 7.52
N LEU A 46 -6.57 14.44 7.65
CA LEU A 46 -7.15 15.74 7.32
C LEU A 46 -6.89 16.16 5.85
N MET A 47 -7.09 15.22 4.93
CA MET A 47 -7.08 15.45 3.48
C MET A 47 -8.52 15.39 2.93
N PRO A 48 -8.82 16.02 1.79
CA PRO A 48 -10.12 15.88 1.15
C PRO A 48 -10.36 14.44 0.69
N GLU A 49 -11.61 14.01 0.78
CA GLU A 49 -12.03 12.71 0.26
C GLU A 49 -12.26 12.79 -1.25
N LEU A 50 -11.54 11.98 -2.01
CA LEU A 50 -11.81 11.84 -3.44
C LEU A 50 -13.09 11.00 -3.62
N PRO A 51 -14.14 11.48 -4.30
CA PRO A 51 -15.32 10.68 -4.59
C PRO A 51 -14.99 9.38 -5.33
N THR A 52 -15.69 8.30 -4.99
CA THR A 52 -15.47 6.98 -5.60
C THR A 52 -15.56 7.01 -7.12
N GLU A 53 -16.51 7.75 -7.65
CA GLU A 53 -16.73 7.91 -9.10
C GLU A 53 -15.50 8.53 -9.77
N ARG A 54 -14.90 9.55 -9.14
CA ARG A 54 -13.67 10.19 -9.64
C ARG A 54 -12.44 9.27 -9.58
N PHE A 55 -12.35 8.46 -8.53
CA PHE A 55 -11.31 7.45 -8.42
C PHE A 55 -11.43 6.42 -9.56
N LEU A 56 -12.63 5.90 -9.81
CA LEU A 56 -12.90 4.93 -10.86
C LEU A 56 -12.73 5.52 -12.27
N GLU A 57 -13.13 6.76 -12.49
CA GLU A 57 -12.91 7.49 -13.75
C GLU A 57 -11.41 7.62 -14.06
N ALA A 58 -10.60 8.04 -13.07
CA ALA A 58 -9.16 8.13 -13.22
C ALA A 58 -8.51 6.75 -13.47
N LEU A 59 -9.03 5.70 -12.83
CA LEU A 59 -8.59 4.32 -13.01
C LEU A 59 -8.86 3.83 -14.44
N ASP A 60 -10.05 4.05 -14.97
CA ASP A 60 -10.39 3.69 -16.35
C ASP A 60 -9.50 4.46 -17.34
N MET A 61 -9.32 5.75 -17.13
CA MET A 61 -8.48 6.58 -17.98
C MET A 61 -7.02 6.11 -18.00
N VAL A 62 -6.41 5.88 -16.85
CA VAL A 62 -4.99 5.44 -16.79
C VAL A 62 -4.79 4.08 -17.44
N LEU A 63 -5.77 3.16 -17.31
CA LEU A 63 -5.70 1.85 -17.95
C LEU A 63 -5.85 1.94 -19.48
N ARG A 64 -6.77 2.76 -19.98
CA ARG A 64 -6.94 2.97 -21.44
C ARG A 64 -5.68 3.56 -22.07
N LEU A 65 -5.08 4.54 -21.42
CA LEU A 65 -3.85 5.19 -21.89
C LEU A 65 -2.62 4.28 -21.83
N ASN A 66 -2.65 3.24 -21.00
CA ASN A 66 -1.52 2.33 -20.75
C ASN A 66 -1.85 0.87 -21.07
N LYS A 67 -2.84 0.61 -21.92
CA LYS A 67 -3.33 -0.75 -22.23
C LYS A 67 -2.24 -1.70 -22.74
N ASP A 68 -1.26 -1.15 -23.46
CA ASP A 68 -0.19 -1.92 -24.09
C ASP A 68 0.88 -2.36 -23.07
N PHE A 69 0.91 -1.75 -21.88
CA PHE A 69 1.77 -2.14 -20.76
C PHE A 69 1.14 -3.20 -19.86
N ILE A 70 -0.12 -3.58 -20.08
CA ILE A 70 -0.76 -4.65 -19.30
C ILE A 70 -0.19 -6.00 -19.78
N PRO A 71 0.56 -6.73 -18.90
CA PRO A 71 1.22 -7.95 -19.30
C PRO A 71 0.25 -9.02 -19.84
N PRO A 72 0.69 -9.89 -20.75
CA PRO A 72 -0.13 -11.00 -21.22
C PRO A 72 -0.39 -12.02 -20.11
N TYR A 73 -1.50 -12.77 -20.23
CA TYR A 73 -1.91 -13.76 -19.24
C TYR A 73 -0.82 -14.78 -18.90
N GLU A 74 -0.14 -15.28 -19.94
CA GLU A 74 0.85 -16.35 -19.85
C GLU A 74 2.11 -15.94 -19.06
N SER A 75 2.36 -14.65 -18.91
CA SER A 75 3.51 -14.14 -18.15
C SER A 75 3.35 -14.31 -16.64
N GLY A 76 2.12 -14.52 -16.13
CA GLY A 76 1.83 -14.49 -14.68
C GLY A 76 2.06 -13.12 -14.02
N ALA A 77 2.40 -12.10 -14.80
CA ALA A 77 2.63 -10.73 -14.36
C ALA A 77 1.32 -9.91 -14.36
N SER A 78 1.37 -8.70 -13.83
CA SER A 78 0.23 -7.78 -13.76
C SER A 78 0.68 -6.34 -13.94
N LEU A 79 -0.26 -5.45 -14.24
CA LEU A 79 -0.02 -4.02 -14.19
C LEU A 79 -0.36 -3.52 -12.78
N TYR A 80 0.63 -3.08 -12.03
CA TYR A 80 0.44 -2.44 -10.74
C TYR A 80 -0.01 -1.00 -10.94
N ILE A 81 -1.02 -0.58 -10.17
CA ILE A 81 -1.60 0.76 -10.21
C ILE A 81 -1.37 1.42 -8.86
N ARG A 82 -0.82 2.63 -8.87
CA ARG A 82 -0.54 3.44 -7.69
C ARG A 82 -1.37 4.72 -7.71
N PRO A 83 -2.54 4.76 -7.08
CA PRO A 83 -3.19 6.00 -6.68
C PRO A 83 -2.39 6.66 -5.55
N LEU A 84 -2.22 7.97 -5.63
CA LEU A 84 -1.47 8.77 -4.66
C LEU A 84 -2.15 10.13 -4.50
N MET A 85 -2.38 10.55 -3.27
CA MET A 85 -2.82 11.91 -2.96
C MET A 85 -1.79 12.57 -2.05
N ILE A 86 -1.36 13.78 -2.39
CA ILE A 86 -0.32 14.52 -1.69
C ILE A 86 -0.81 15.90 -1.30
N GLY A 87 -0.42 16.34 -0.09
CA GLY A 87 -0.61 17.69 0.38
C GLY A 87 0.45 18.62 -0.19
N LEU A 88 0.02 19.71 -0.81
CA LEU A 88 0.84 20.72 -1.46
C LEU A 88 0.67 22.09 -0.77
N GLY A 89 1.10 23.13 -1.45
CA GLY A 89 1.03 24.50 -0.98
C GLY A 89 2.35 25.00 -0.41
N LYS A 90 2.40 26.28 -0.13
CA LYS A 90 3.61 26.96 0.37
C LYS A 90 3.61 26.98 1.91
N GLN A 91 3.89 25.84 2.51
CA GLN A 91 3.75 25.65 3.95
C GLN A 91 4.91 24.88 4.54
N VAL A 92 5.46 25.38 5.65
CA VAL A 92 6.49 24.71 6.47
C VAL A 92 5.98 24.43 7.90
N GLY A 93 4.87 25.03 8.32
CA GLY A 93 4.24 24.77 9.61
C GLY A 93 3.48 23.44 9.64
N VAL A 94 3.36 22.84 10.85
CA VAL A 94 2.58 21.60 11.07
C VAL A 94 1.10 21.95 11.09
N SER A 95 0.45 21.89 9.94
CA SER A 95 -0.99 22.04 9.77
C SER A 95 -1.41 21.36 8.45
N PRO A 96 -2.71 21.09 8.24
CA PRO A 96 -3.16 20.53 6.97
C PRO A 96 -2.77 21.39 5.78
N ALA A 97 -2.45 20.76 4.66
CA ALA A 97 -2.10 21.44 3.42
C ALA A 97 -3.25 22.34 2.91
N SER A 98 -2.91 23.43 2.21
CA SER A 98 -3.90 24.31 1.59
C SER A 98 -4.35 23.81 0.20
N GLU A 99 -3.56 22.95 -0.43
CA GLU A 99 -3.79 22.42 -1.76
C GLU A 99 -3.47 20.93 -1.77
N TYR A 100 -4.14 20.18 -2.65
CA TYR A 100 -3.93 18.74 -2.79
C TYR A 100 -3.85 18.34 -4.25
N MET A 101 -3.09 17.31 -4.54
CA MET A 101 -3.00 16.71 -5.86
C MET A 101 -3.27 15.21 -5.79
N PHE A 102 -4.19 14.73 -6.61
CA PHE A 102 -4.39 13.32 -6.85
C PHE A 102 -3.65 12.89 -8.12
N LEU A 103 -2.90 11.79 -8.03
CA LEU A 103 -2.11 11.21 -9.10
C LEU A 103 -2.43 9.72 -9.21
N MET A 104 -2.39 9.20 -10.41
CA MET A 104 -2.48 7.75 -10.63
C MET A 104 -1.47 7.34 -11.69
N PHE A 105 -0.60 6.40 -11.39
CA PHE A 105 0.38 5.86 -12.35
C PHE A 105 0.47 4.34 -12.28
N VAL A 106 1.06 3.74 -13.30
CA VAL A 106 1.12 2.30 -13.47
C VAL A 106 2.53 1.82 -13.74
N THR A 107 2.81 0.55 -13.39
CA THR A 107 4.05 -0.14 -13.73
C THR A 107 3.81 -1.64 -13.87
N PRO A 108 4.34 -2.31 -14.91
CA PRO A 108 4.32 -3.77 -14.97
C PRO A 108 5.11 -4.39 -13.81
N VAL A 109 4.56 -5.42 -13.18
CA VAL A 109 5.20 -6.14 -12.07
C VAL A 109 5.07 -7.65 -12.27
N GLY A 110 6.15 -8.37 -11.99
CA GLY A 110 6.17 -9.83 -11.95
C GLY A 110 5.58 -10.40 -10.64
N ALA A 111 5.76 -11.70 -10.44
CA ALA A 111 5.39 -12.35 -9.19
C ALA A 111 6.18 -11.76 -8.02
N TYR A 112 5.51 -11.51 -6.89
CA TYR A 112 6.14 -10.95 -5.70
C TYR A 112 7.26 -11.86 -5.16
N PHE A 113 7.00 -13.17 -5.09
CA PHE A 113 8.01 -14.16 -4.74
C PHE A 113 8.54 -14.85 -6.00
N LYS A 114 9.80 -14.62 -6.34
CA LYS A 114 10.44 -15.20 -7.52
C LYS A 114 10.54 -16.73 -7.46
N SER A 115 10.59 -17.29 -6.24
CA SER A 115 10.60 -18.74 -5.98
C SER A 115 9.25 -19.42 -6.12
N GLY A 116 8.18 -18.67 -6.43
CA GLY A 116 6.80 -19.16 -6.47
C GLY A 116 6.21 -19.39 -5.08
N PHE A 117 5.16 -20.21 -5.00
CA PHE A 117 4.45 -20.50 -3.75
C PHE A 117 5.24 -21.54 -2.93
N ARG A 118 6.12 -21.03 -2.06
CA ARG A 118 6.96 -21.84 -1.16
C ARG A 118 7.01 -21.19 0.24
N PRO A 119 7.18 -22.00 1.31
CA PRO A 119 7.45 -21.44 2.62
C PRO A 119 8.68 -20.54 2.61
N SER A 120 8.58 -19.40 3.28
CA SER A 120 9.67 -18.43 3.38
C SER A 120 9.93 -18.11 4.86
N PRO A 121 11.19 -18.06 5.30
CA PRO A 121 11.52 -17.71 6.68
C PRO A 121 11.21 -16.23 6.93
N MET A 122 10.57 -15.93 8.07
CA MET A 122 10.26 -14.59 8.50
C MET A 122 10.81 -14.30 9.89
N ALA A 123 11.24 -13.07 10.15
CA ALA A 123 11.77 -12.65 11.43
C ALA A 123 10.70 -12.00 12.30
N ILE A 124 10.60 -12.36 13.58
CA ILE A 124 9.86 -11.60 14.58
C ILE A 124 10.82 -10.60 15.23
N MET A 125 10.68 -9.32 14.87
CA MET A 125 11.58 -8.25 15.31
C MET A 125 11.00 -7.54 16.54
N ARG A 126 11.20 -8.09 17.74
CA ARG A 126 10.64 -7.60 19.01
C ARG A 126 11.04 -6.17 19.39
N GLY A 127 12.19 -5.69 18.92
CA GLY A 127 12.69 -4.33 19.17
C GLY A 127 12.09 -3.25 18.25
N TYR A 128 11.11 -3.61 17.40
CA TYR A 128 10.50 -2.69 16.45
C TYR A 128 8.99 -2.79 16.51
N ASP A 129 8.31 -1.65 16.44
CA ASP A 129 6.87 -1.54 16.29
C ASP A 129 6.51 -1.24 14.84
N ARG A 130 5.37 -1.76 14.41
CA ARG A 130 4.79 -1.41 13.11
C ARG A 130 4.14 -0.02 13.15
N ALA A 131 3.38 0.23 14.22
CA ALA A 131 2.73 1.51 14.48
C ALA A 131 2.36 1.60 15.97
N ALA A 132 2.19 2.83 16.48
CA ALA A 132 1.63 3.04 17.80
C ALA A 132 0.15 2.59 17.86
N PRO A 133 -0.36 2.11 19.02
CA PRO A 133 -1.73 1.61 19.14
C PRO A 133 -2.82 2.64 18.76
N LEU A 134 -2.61 3.91 19.03
CA LEU A 134 -3.50 5.02 18.67
C LEU A 134 -2.88 5.97 17.63
N GLY A 135 -1.92 5.47 16.85
CA GLY A 135 -1.25 6.22 15.80
C GLY A 135 -1.91 6.06 14.44
N THR A 136 -1.09 6.14 13.41
CA THR A 136 -1.54 6.11 12.00
C THR A 136 -1.61 4.71 11.39
N GLY A 137 -1.46 3.64 12.18
CA GLY A 137 -1.38 2.26 11.69
C GLY A 137 -2.57 1.82 10.82
N GLN A 138 -3.77 2.31 11.13
CA GLN A 138 -5.00 2.03 10.37
C GLN A 138 -5.11 2.77 9.03
N TYR A 139 -4.24 3.75 8.78
CA TYR A 139 -4.27 4.59 7.57
C TYR A 139 -3.16 4.18 6.60
N LYS A 140 -3.44 4.27 5.30
CA LYS A 140 -2.46 3.91 4.28
C LYS A 140 -1.57 5.10 3.92
N VAL A 141 -0.62 5.40 4.80
CA VAL A 141 0.28 6.57 4.74
C VAL A 141 1.75 6.15 4.69
N GLY A 142 2.60 6.94 4.06
CA GLY A 142 4.03 6.64 3.88
C GLY A 142 4.79 6.48 5.19
N GLY A 143 4.40 7.21 6.24
CA GLY A 143 5.02 7.13 7.56
C GLY A 143 5.04 5.71 8.15
N ASN A 144 3.97 4.94 7.96
CA ASN A 144 3.90 3.55 8.42
C ASN A 144 4.91 2.64 7.71
N TYR A 145 5.26 2.97 6.47
CA TYR A 145 6.18 2.15 5.66
C TYR A 145 7.64 2.55 5.89
N VAL A 146 7.93 3.83 6.04
CA VAL A 146 9.30 4.25 6.37
C VAL A 146 9.74 3.75 7.74
N ALA A 147 8.83 3.65 8.70
CA ALA A 147 9.09 3.07 10.02
C ALA A 147 9.55 1.61 9.96
N SER A 148 9.15 0.86 8.92
CA SER A 148 9.52 -0.55 8.74
C SER A 148 10.80 -0.78 7.93
N LEU A 149 11.44 0.25 7.39
CA LEU A 149 12.61 0.08 6.52
C LEU A 149 13.79 -0.54 7.28
N ARG A 150 14.10 -0.04 8.47
CA ARG A 150 15.26 -0.53 9.24
C ARG A 150 15.11 -2.00 9.64
N SER A 151 13.98 -2.37 10.20
CA SER A 151 13.71 -3.77 10.58
C SER A 151 13.69 -4.69 9.36
N GLY A 152 13.19 -4.22 8.22
CA GLY A 152 13.20 -4.96 6.96
C GLY A 152 14.63 -5.23 6.45
N VAL A 153 15.50 -4.22 6.46
CA VAL A 153 16.91 -4.36 6.06
C VAL A 153 17.63 -5.37 6.99
N LEU A 154 17.50 -5.20 8.31
CA LEU A 154 18.13 -6.11 9.28
C LEU A 154 17.63 -7.55 9.11
N ALA A 155 16.34 -7.76 8.93
CA ALA A 155 15.79 -9.09 8.68
C ALA A 155 16.38 -9.72 7.41
N HIS A 156 16.52 -8.94 6.34
CA HIS A 156 17.10 -9.39 5.09
C HIS A 156 18.59 -9.75 5.23
N GLU A 157 19.39 -8.95 5.95
CA GLU A 157 20.78 -9.24 6.27
C GLU A 157 20.95 -10.53 7.09
N MET A 158 19.95 -10.86 7.92
CA MET A 158 19.88 -12.12 8.67
C MET A 158 19.35 -13.31 7.86
N GLY A 159 19.03 -13.13 6.57
CA GLY A 159 18.53 -14.19 5.68
C GLY A 159 17.03 -14.42 5.70
N TYR A 160 16.23 -13.52 6.31
CA TYR A 160 14.78 -13.62 6.35
C TYR A 160 14.13 -12.86 5.20
N SER A 161 12.98 -13.35 4.72
CA SER A 161 12.25 -12.76 3.58
C SER A 161 11.41 -11.56 3.96
N ALA A 162 10.94 -11.48 5.22
CA ALA A 162 10.07 -10.42 5.72
C ALA A 162 10.08 -10.37 7.25
N VAL A 163 9.42 -9.35 7.81
CA VAL A 163 9.26 -9.14 9.25
C VAL A 163 7.81 -9.38 9.65
N ILE A 164 7.61 -10.13 10.73
CA ILE A 164 6.37 -10.20 11.48
C ILE A 164 6.47 -9.23 12.65
N TYR A 165 5.53 -8.31 12.74
CA TYR A 165 5.42 -7.38 13.86
C TYR A 165 4.44 -7.90 14.89
N LEU A 166 4.77 -7.69 16.15
CA LEU A 166 3.88 -7.94 17.27
C LEU A 166 3.20 -6.63 17.68
N ASP A 167 2.06 -6.75 18.35
CA ASP A 167 1.35 -5.61 18.91
C ASP A 167 2.30 -4.74 19.76
N ALA A 168 2.16 -3.41 19.62
CA ALA A 168 3.09 -2.46 20.23
C ALA A 168 2.95 -2.41 21.77
N LYS A 169 1.80 -2.80 22.31
CA LYS A 169 1.50 -2.68 23.74
C LYS A 169 2.08 -3.85 24.55
N GLU A 170 1.79 -5.08 24.14
CA GLU A 170 2.07 -6.28 24.93
C GLU A 170 3.15 -7.18 24.30
N LYS A 171 3.44 -7.00 23.03
CA LYS A 171 4.40 -7.84 22.26
C LYS A 171 4.05 -9.34 22.26
N LEU A 172 2.77 -9.64 22.29
CA LEU A 172 2.24 -11.01 22.38
C LEU A 172 1.51 -11.44 21.11
N TYR A 173 0.77 -10.53 20.48
CA TYR A 173 -0.10 -10.85 19.36
C TYR A 173 0.55 -10.43 18.04
N ILE A 174 0.27 -11.18 16.97
CA ILE A 174 0.70 -10.81 15.64
C ILE A 174 -0.15 -9.65 15.16
N ASP A 175 0.50 -8.54 14.82
CA ASP A 175 -0.14 -7.33 14.35
C ASP A 175 -0.13 -7.26 12.83
N GLU A 176 1.05 -7.43 12.21
CA GLU A 176 1.18 -7.36 10.76
C GLU A 176 2.42 -8.11 10.24
N CYS A 177 2.37 -8.53 8.99
CA CYS A 177 3.48 -9.17 8.29
C CYS A 177 4.06 -8.24 7.21
N GLY A 178 4.83 -7.23 7.62
CA GLY A 178 5.43 -6.25 6.70
C GLY A 178 4.38 -5.60 5.79
N PRO A 179 4.54 -5.65 4.45
CA PRO A 179 3.55 -5.13 3.50
C PRO A 179 2.46 -6.15 3.13
N ALA A 180 2.51 -7.38 3.67
CA ALA A 180 1.62 -8.49 3.32
C ALA A 180 0.53 -8.70 4.39
N ASN A 181 -0.63 -9.21 3.98
CA ASN A 181 -1.65 -9.68 4.91
C ASN A 181 -1.17 -10.91 5.67
N PHE A 182 -1.64 -11.07 6.89
CA PHE A 182 -1.44 -12.28 7.71
C PHE A 182 -2.78 -12.98 7.96
N PHE A 183 -2.81 -14.29 7.74
CA PHE A 183 -3.97 -15.13 8.04
C PHE A 183 -3.52 -16.31 8.89
N GLY A 184 -4.13 -16.46 10.06
CA GLY A 184 -3.99 -17.67 10.87
C GLY A 184 -5.00 -18.73 10.41
N ILE A 185 -4.53 -19.96 10.11
CA ILE A 185 -5.40 -21.04 9.66
C ILE A 185 -5.41 -22.14 10.73
N ARG A 186 -6.60 -22.52 11.19
CA ARG A 186 -6.81 -23.62 12.14
C ARG A 186 -7.82 -24.62 11.58
N GLY A 187 -7.35 -25.79 11.15
CA GLY A 187 -8.21 -26.77 10.49
C GLY A 187 -8.77 -26.23 9.18
N LYS A 188 -10.10 -26.03 9.11
CA LYS A 188 -10.79 -25.45 7.94
C LYS A 188 -11.23 -23.99 8.16
N SER A 189 -10.82 -23.36 9.26
CA SER A 189 -11.19 -21.99 9.63
C SER A 189 -9.99 -21.05 9.51
N TYR A 190 -10.25 -19.76 9.19
CA TYR A 190 -9.27 -18.68 9.11
C TYR A 190 -9.81 -17.45 9.84
#